data_b2be2eafc30a62218f99d802cf54b8ab
#
_entry.id   b2be2eafc30a62218f99d802cf54b8ab
#
_cell.length_a   1.000
_cell.length_b   1.000
_cell.length_c   1.000
_cell.angle_alpha   90.00
_cell.angle_beta   90.00
_cell.angle_gamma   90.00
#
_symmetry.space_group_name_H-M   'P 1'
#
loop_
_entity.id
_entity.type
_entity.pdbx_description
1 polymer ?
#
loop_
_entity_poly.entity_id
_entity_poly.type
_entity_poly.pdbx_seq_one_letter_code
_entity_poly.pdbx_strand_id
1 'polypeptide(L)'
;MHVGGPCSPIVKVGDRVLRGQLIAEPSGLGANIHASYTGEITAVTETDIVIKADDKQNFDEYVKIPDTKTNLEAIAAAGVVGAGGAGFPTAVKLKTEIPQGCFIANCAECEPLLAHNIHQIETDAAQLVRGVKYAMEITKAPKGYIAIKPKHKKAVIELIKACRNEDNIDVFRLPDMYPAGDERVIVREVMGIELEPGQLPGTVGACIDNAETLKNIALAIEERKPVDRKSVV
;
A
#
# COMPACT_ATOMS: atom_id res chain seq x y z
N MET A 1 8.93 -7.07 -7.63
CA MET A 1 8.16 -7.28 -8.87
C MET A 1 6.75 -6.77 -8.62
N HIS A 2 6.12 -6.12 -9.58
CA HIS A 2 4.73 -5.62 -9.51
C HIS A 2 3.99 -6.07 -10.78
N VAL A 3 2.64 -6.01 -10.75
CA VAL A 3 1.83 -6.24 -11.95
C VAL A 3 2.11 -5.13 -12.97
N GLY A 4 2.27 -5.50 -14.22
CA GLY A 4 2.56 -4.60 -15.34
C GLY A 4 3.80 -5.00 -16.12
N GLY A 5 4.28 -4.10 -16.95
CA GLY A 5 5.51 -4.28 -17.73
C GLY A 5 6.77 -4.09 -16.87
N PRO A 6 7.93 -4.53 -17.38
CA PRO A 6 9.21 -4.25 -16.74
C PRO A 6 9.46 -2.74 -16.72
N CYS A 7 10.10 -2.25 -15.64
CA CYS A 7 10.55 -0.88 -15.57
C CYS A 7 11.87 -0.69 -16.31
N SER A 8 12.04 0.48 -16.91
CA SER A 8 13.29 0.88 -17.56
C SER A 8 14.26 1.43 -16.51
N PRO A 9 15.45 0.84 -16.33
CA PRO A 9 16.47 1.40 -15.46
C PRO A 9 16.89 2.80 -15.92
N ILE A 10 17.06 3.72 -14.97
CA ILE A 10 17.62 5.07 -15.20
C ILE A 10 19.01 5.23 -14.60
N VAL A 11 19.56 4.14 -14.07
CA VAL A 11 20.90 4.04 -13.48
C VAL A 11 21.71 3.00 -14.23
N LYS A 12 23.04 3.06 -14.09
CA LYS A 12 24.01 2.13 -14.70
C LYS A 12 24.99 1.59 -13.66
N VAL A 13 25.70 0.53 -14.02
CA VAL A 13 26.76 -0.05 -13.20
C VAL A 13 27.81 1.00 -12.88
N GLY A 14 28.25 1.09 -11.63
CA GLY A 14 29.16 2.07 -11.09
C GLY A 14 28.50 3.35 -10.56
N ASP A 15 27.19 3.55 -10.80
CA ASP A 15 26.49 4.70 -10.22
C ASP A 15 26.33 4.53 -8.71
N ARG A 16 26.52 5.63 -7.97
CA ARG A 16 26.20 5.69 -6.55
C ARG A 16 24.77 6.18 -6.37
N VAL A 17 24.01 5.47 -5.55
CA VAL A 17 22.62 5.80 -5.23
C VAL A 17 22.42 6.00 -3.74
N LEU A 18 21.50 6.89 -3.40
CA LEU A 18 21.05 7.11 -2.03
C LEU A 18 19.73 6.38 -1.80
N ARG A 19 19.49 5.94 -0.57
CA ARG A 19 18.19 5.35 -0.19
C ARG A 19 17.04 6.27 -0.56
N GLY A 20 15.99 5.73 -1.17
CA GLY A 20 14.84 6.49 -1.68
C GLY A 20 15.06 7.11 -3.06
N GLN A 21 16.25 7.10 -3.64
CA GLN A 21 16.49 7.61 -4.98
C GLN A 21 15.78 6.76 -6.03
N LEU A 22 15.11 7.40 -6.99
CA LEU A 22 14.50 6.73 -8.14
C LEU A 22 15.57 6.03 -8.98
N ILE A 23 15.37 4.75 -9.29
CA ILE A 23 16.35 3.93 -10.04
C ILE A 23 15.76 3.26 -11.29
N ALA A 24 14.41 3.15 -11.36
CA ALA A 24 13.74 2.70 -12.58
C ALA A 24 12.33 3.27 -12.68
N GLU A 25 11.86 3.49 -13.90
CA GLU A 25 10.54 4.04 -14.23
C GLU A 25 9.73 3.04 -15.07
N PRO A 26 8.40 2.98 -14.86
CA PRO A 26 7.54 2.13 -15.68
C PRO A 26 7.39 2.69 -17.10
N SER A 27 7.51 1.82 -18.11
CA SER A 27 7.25 2.18 -19.52
C SER A 27 5.77 2.07 -19.92
N GLY A 28 4.90 1.70 -18.99
CA GLY A 28 3.46 1.51 -19.16
C GLY A 28 2.77 1.29 -17.83
N LEU A 29 1.89 0.30 -17.73
CA LEU A 29 1.35 -0.11 -16.43
C LEU A 29 2.48 -0.59 -15.53
N GLY A 30 2.68 0.07 -14.40
CA GLY A 30 3.76 -0.23 -13.48
C GLY A 30 3.87 0.83 -12.39
N ALA A 31 4.94 0.77 -11.61
CA ALA A 31 5.22 1.71 -10.54
C ALA A 31 6.72 2.03 -10.48
N ASN A 32 7.06 3.23 -10.07
CA ASN A 32 8.43 3.67 -9.84
C ASN A 32 9.16 2.73 -8.88
N ILE A 33 10.44 2.51 -9.12
CA ILE A 33 11.31 1.69 -8.27
C ILE A 33 12.40 2.59 -7.68
N HIS A 34 12.53 2.55 -6.37
CA HIS A 34 13.48 3.35 -5.61
C HIS A 34 14.54 2.46 -4.94
N ALA A 35 15.74 3.01 -4.75
CA ALA A 35 16.80 2.35 -4.04
C ALA A 35 16.44 2.13 -2.57
N SER A 36 16.46 0.90 -2.09
CA SER A 36 16.17 0.56 -0.69
C SER A 36 17.36 0.80 0.24
N TYR A 37 18.55 0.90 -0.33
CA TYR A 37 19.81 1.14 0.38
C TYR A 37 20.63 2.22 -0.30
N THR A 38 21.45 2.93 0.49
CA THR A 38 22.55 3.74 -0.03
C THR A 38 23.71 2.80 -0.41
N GLY A 39 24.26 2.96 -1.62
CA GLY A 39 25.33 2.08 -2.09
C GLY A 39 25.68 2.32 -3.56
N GLU A 40 26.37 1.35 -4.14
CA GLU A 40 26.83 1.36 -5.53
C GLU A 40 26.05 0.33 -6.36
N ILE A 41 25.66 0.69 -7.58
CA ILE A 41 25.05 -0.23 -8.54
C ILE A 41 26.12 -1.17 -9.08
N THR A 42 26.01 -2.45 -8.78
CA THR A 42 26.99 -3.46 -9.21
C THR A 42 26.53 -4.27 -10.41
N ALA A 43 25.22 -4.36 -10.66
CA ALA A 43 24.69 -4.99 -11.86
C ALA A 43 23.34 -4.36 -12.25
N VAL A 44 23.09 -4.30 -13.54
CA VAL A 44 21.79 -3.98 -14.15
C VAL A 44 21.52 -5.05 -15.19
N THR A 45 20.46 -5.82 -14.99
CA THR A 45 20.03 -6.91 -15.90
C THR A 45 18.64 -6.59 -16.48
N GLU A 46 18.07 -7.48 -17.25
CA GLU A 46 16.70 -7.33 -17.76
C GLU A 46 15.65 -7.34 -16.64
N THR A 47 15.95 -7.98 -15.49
CA THR A 47 15.00 -8.18 -14.41
C THR A 47 15.39 -7.49 -13.10
N ASP A 48 16.67 -7.18 -12.91
CA ASP A 48 17.20 -6.78 -11.61
C ASP A 48 18.18 -5.61 -11.68
N ILE A 49 18.14 -4.77 -10.66
CA ILE A 49 19.17 -3.77 -10.33
C ILE A 49 19.77 -4.19 -9.00
N VAL A 50 21.07 -4.48 -9.00
CA VAL A 50 21.80 -4.93 -7.80
C VAL A 50 22.55 -3.77 -7.18
N ILE A 51 22.28 -3.52 -5.90
CA ILE A 51 22.94 -2.49 -5.10
C ILE A 51 23.85 -3.20 -4.10
N LYS A 52 25.14 -2.92 -4.17
CA LYS A 52 26.07 -3.23 -3.09
C LYS A 52 25.92 -2.15 -2.02
N ALA A 53 25.18 -2.49 -0.97
CA ALA A 53 24.90 -1.55 0.12
C ALA A 53 26.18 -1.16 0.87
N ASP A 54 26.23 0.05 1.35
CA ASP A 54 27.29 0.50 2.27
C ASP A 54 27.18 -0.25 3.60
N ASP A 55 28.31 -0.45 4.29
CA ASP A 55 28.35 -1.12 5.60
C ASP A 55 27.53 -0.37 6.67
N LYS A 56 27.47 0.95 6.57
CA LYS A 56 26.68 1.80 7.47
C LYS A 56 25.49 2.39 6.71
N GLN A 57 24.28 2.07 7.17
CA GLN A 57 23.04 2.60 6.64
C GLN A 57 22.36 3.50 7.67
N ASN A 58 21.86 4.65 7.21
CA ASN A 58 20.95 5.47 7.98
C ASN A 58 19.53 5.28 7.42
N PHE A 59 18.68 4.56 8.16
CA PHE A 59 17.32 4.26 7.72
C PHE A 59 16.34 5.41 7.99
N ASP A 60 16.74 6.46 8.70
CA ASP A 60 15.94 7.65 8.94
C ASP A 60 16.06 8.67 7.79
N GLU A 61 17.16 8.56 7.00
CA GLU A 61 17.40 9.40 5.84
C GLU A 61 17.01 8.72 4.53
N TYR A 62 16.36 9.48 3.65
CA TYR A 62 16.00 9.04 2.30
C TYR A 62 15.82 10.22 1.36
N VAL A 63 15.98 9.98 0.07
CA VAL A 63 15.65 10.95 -0.98
C VAL A 63 14.13 11.04 -1.08
N LYS A 64 13.59 12.22 -0.84
CA LYS A 64 12.15 12.48 -0.96
C LYS A 64 11.71 12.49 -2.43
N ILE A 65 10.51 12.02 -2.71
CA ILE A 65 9.89 12.22 -4.02
C ILE A 65 9.75 13.72 -4.33
N PRO A 66 9.73 14.12 -5.62
CA PRO A 66 9.51 15.51 -6.00
C PRO A 66 8.17 16.04 -5.47
N ASP A 67 8.03 17.37 -5.41
CA ASP A 67 6.75 18.00 -5.12
C ASP A 67 5.73 17.64 -6.20
N THR A 68 4.52 17.33 -5.78
CA THR A 68 3.42 16.90 -6.64
C THR A 68 2.23 17.82 -6.45
N LYS A 69 1.36 17.91 -7.46
CA LYS A 69 0.16 18.77 -7.41
C LYS A 69 -1.03 18.10 -6.73
N THR A 70 -1.04 16.77 -6.73
CA THR A 70 -2.15 15.98 -6.20
C THR A 70 -1.64 14.81 -5.36
N ASN A 71 -2.47 14.34 -4.42
CA ASN A 71 -2.20 13.15 -3.62
C ASN A 71 -1.99 11.90 -4.51
N LEU A 72 -2.72 11.79 -5.61
CA LEU A 72 -2.57 10.68 -6.55
C LEU A 72 -1.20 10.68 -7.25
N GLU A 73 -0.70 11.87 -7.63
CA GLU A 73 0.66 12.01 -8.18
C GLU A 73 1.73 11.65 -7.14
N ALA A 74 1.55 12.00 -5.87
CA ALA A 74 2.46 11.62 -4.80
C ALA A 74 2.55 10.10 -4.64
N ILE A 75 1.40 9.40 -4.65
CA ILE A 75 1.32 7.93 -4.59
C ILE A 75 2.04 7.30 -5.78
N ALA A 76 1.84 7.83 -7.00
CA ALA A 76 2.51 7.36 -8.21
C ALA A 76 4.02 7.59 -8.13
N ALA A 77 4.45 8.81 -7.77
CA ALA A 77 5.86 9.17 -7.65
C ALA A 77 6.59 8.32 -6.60
N ALA A 78 5.92 7.99 -5.48
CA ALA A 78 6.47 7.14 -4.44
C ALA A 78 6.54 5.65 -4.81
N GLY A 79 5.94 5.24 -5.92
CA GLY A 79 5.94 3.85 -6.37
C GLY A 79 5.08 2.93 -5.49
N VAL A 80 3.98 3.44 -4.91
CA VAL A 80 3.09 2.63 -4.07
C VAL A 80 2.38 1.57 -4.90
N VAL A 81 2.47 0.33 -4.45
CA VAL A 81 1.79 -0.82 -5.05
C VAL A 81 1.09 -1.64 -3.97
N GLY A 82 0.10 -2.43 -4.35
CA GLY A 82 -0.64 -3.29 -3.42
C GLY A 82 0.28 -4.26 -2.69
N ALA A 83 0.36 -4.16 -1.38
CA ALA A 83 1.09 -5.07 -0.52
C ALA A 83 0.29 -6.36 -0.28
N GLY A 84 0.99 -7.47 -0.05
CA GLY A 84 0.37 -8.77 0.25
C GLY A 84 -0.28 -9.49 -0.95
N GLY A 85 -0.10 -8.97 -2.17
CA GLY A 85 -0.67 -9.54 -3.39
C GLY A 85 0.24 -9.36 -4.60
N ALA A 86 -0.36 -9.23 -5.78
CA ALA A 86 0.34 -9.14 -7.06
C ALA A 86 1.10 -7.81 -7.27
N GLY A 87 1.05 -6.88 -6.34
CA GLY A 87 1.74 -5.60 -6.48
C GLY A 87 1.10 -4.68 -7.52
N PHE A 88 -0.22 -4.64 -7.61
CA PHE A 88 -0.90 -3.75 -8.56
C PHE A 88 -0.63 -2.28 -8.23
N PRO A 89 -0.28 -1.41 -9.21
CA PRO A 89 0.02 -0.01 -8.98
C PRO A 89 -1.15 0.73 -8.32
N THR A 90 -0.97 1.19 -7.08
CA THR A 90 -2.04 1.79 -6.27
C THR A 90 -2.59 3.06 -6.90
N ALA A 91 -1.73 3.90 -7.49
CA ALA A 91 -2.17 5.11 -8.18
C ALA A 91 -3.11 4.81 -9.38
N VAL A 92 -2.98 3.65 -10.02
CA VAL A 92 -3.89 3.22 -11.09
C VAL A 92 -5.22 2.74 -10.50
N LYS A 93 -5.19 1.96 -9.43
CA LYS A 93 -6.38 1.45 -8.74
C LYS A 93 -7.26 2.60 -8.22
N LEU A 94 -6.64 3.59 -7.56
CA LEU A 94 -7.34 4.72 -6.95
C LEU A 94 -7.92 5.74 -7.96
N LYS A 95 -7.62 5.64 -9.27
CA LYS A 95 -8.29 6.46 -10.29
C LYS A 95 -9.78 6.17 -10.45
N THR A 96 -10.22 4.99 -10.01
CA THR A 96 -11.63 4.62 -10.08
C THR A 96 -12.40 5.34 -8.99
N GLU A 97 -13.27 6.26 -9.40
CA GLU A 97 -14.18 6.96 -8.48
C GLU A 97 -15.34 6.05 -8.10
N ILE A 98 -15.70 6.05 -6.81
CA ILE A 98 -16.80 5.26 -6.23
C ILE A 98 -17.70 6.13 -5.34
N PRO A 99 -18.35 7.19 -5.89
CA PRO A 99 -19.09 8.17 -5.09
C PRO A 99 -20.35 7.61 -4.42
N GLN A 100 -20.78 6.41 -4.77
CA GLN A 100 -21.90 5.70 -4.14
C GLN A 100 -21.46 4.39 -3.46
N GLY A 101 -20.15 4.18 -3.35
CA GLY A 101 -19.56 2.95 -2.82
C GLY A 101 -18.85 3.15 -1.49
N CYS A 102 -17.94 2.24 -1.18
CA CYS A 102 -17.13 2.32 0.02
C CYS A 102 -15.66 1.94 -0.24
N PHE A 103 -14.78 2.52 0.56
CA PHE A 103 -13.39 2.13 0.64
C PHE A 103 -13.18 1.14 1.79
N ILE A 104 -12.47 0.04 1.56
CA ILE A 104 -12.26 -0.99 2.60
C ILE A 104 -10.77 -1.22 2.81
N ALA A 105 -10.30 -0.95 4.02
CA ALA A 105 -8.98 -1.33 4.48
C ALA A 105 -8.98 -2.81 4.88
N ASN A 106 -8.27 -3.65 4.15
CA ASN A 106 -8.08 -5.05 4.47
C ASN A 106 -6.99 -5.22 5.52
N CYS A 107 -7.40 -5.41 6.77
CA CYS A 107 -6.54 -5.71 7.93
C CYS A 107 -6.71 -7.17 8.39
N ALA A 108 -7.27 -8.05 7.55
CA ALA A 108 -7.39 -9.47 7.84
C ALA A 108 -6.06 -10.17 7.58
N GLU A 109 -5.30 -10.45 8.64
CA GLU A 109 -4.12 -11.29 8.54
C GLU A 109 -4.56 -12.75 8.39
N CYS A 110 -4.28 -13.34 7.22
CA CYS A 110 -4.66 -14.72 6.90
C CYS A 110 -3.48 -15.69 6.86
N GLU A 111 -2.26 -15.18 6.69
CA GLU A 111 -1.05 -16.00 6.74
C GLU A 111 -0.64 -16.28 8.19
N PRO A 112 -0.52 -17.57 8.61
CA PRO A 112 -0.26 -17.92 10.01
C PRO A 112 1.05 -17.36 10.56
N LEU A 113 2.05 -17.17 9.72
CA LEU A 113 3.39 -16.70 10.12
C LEU A 113 3.60 -15.21 9.91
N LEU A 114 2.61 -14.49 9.35
CA LEU A 114 2.68 -13.05 9.12
C LEU A 114 1.81 -12.32 10.14
N ALA A 115 2.37 -11.30 10.75
CA ALA A 115 1.65 -10.44 11.69
C ALA A 115 2.01 -8.94 11.51
N HIS A 116 2.66 -8.60 10.39
CA HIS A 116 3.18 -7.25 10.17
C HIS A 116 2.09 -6.19 10.09
N ASN A 117 0.95 -6.49 9.46
CA ASN A 117 -0.19 -5.56 9.42
C ASN A 117 -0.76 -5.31 10.82
N ILE A 118 -0.90 -6.37 11.64
CA ILE A 118 -1.40 -6.25 13.01
C ILE A 118 -0.42 -5.47 13.87
N HIS A 119 0.89 -5.77 13.78
CA HIS A 119 1.92 -5.03 14.50
C HIS A 119 1.94 -3.54 14.12
N GLN A 120 1.81 -3.23 12.82
CA GLN A 120 1.71 -1.85 12.35
C GLN A 120 0.51 -1.13 12.98
N ILE A 121 -0.67 -1.75 13.01
CA ILE A 121 -1.88 -1.17 13.60
C ILE A 121 -1.69 -0.96 15.11
N GLU A 122 -1.12 -1.93 15.82
CA GLU A 122 -0.85 -1.83 17.25
C GLU A 122 0.16 -0.73 17.61
N THR A 123 1.02 -0.36 16.66
CA THR A 123 2.05 0.67 16.84
C THR A 123 1.54 2.06 16.45
N ASP A 124 0.85 2.17 15.31
CA ASP A 124 0.33 3.44 14.79
C ASP A 124 -0.94 3.23 13.96
N ALA A 125 -2.06 3.01 14.64
CA ALA A 125 -3.38 2.92 14.01
C ALA A 125 -3.80 4.24 13.34
N ALA A 126 -3.35 5.38 13.87
CA ALA A 126 -3.69 6.70 13.32
C ALA A 126 -3.12 6.89 11.91
N GLN A 127 -1.91 6.38 11.63
CA GLN A 127 -1.34 6.42 10.28
C GLN A 127 -2.18 5.62 9.28
N LEU A 128 -2.68 4.44 9.67
CA LEU A 128 -3.58 3.66 8.82
C LEU A 128 -4.87 4.44 8.51
N VAL A 129 -5.48 5.05 9.53
CA VAL A 129 -6.71 5.86 9.36
C VAL A 129 -6.46 7.03 8.40
N ARG A 130 -5.32 7.73 8.52
CA ARG A 130 -4.96 8.79 7.55
C ARG A 130 -4.83 8.24 6.13
N GLY A 131 -4.20 7.09 5.95
CA GLY A 131 -4.13 6.41 4.64
C GLY A 131 -5.51 6.09 4.06
N VAL A 132 -6.45 5.61 4.89
CA VAL A 132 -7.85 5.40 4.49
C VAL A 132 -8.50 6.70 4.04
N LYS A 133 -8.33 7.79 4.79
CA LYS A 133 -8.89 9.11 4.45
C LYS A 133 -8.39 9.61 3.09
N TYR A 134 -7.09 9.54 2.84
CA TYR A 134 -6.52 9.91 1.53
C TYR A 134 -7.08 9.05 0.39
N ALA A 135 -7.19 7.75 0.59
CA ALA A 135 -7.75 6.86 -0.42
C ALA A 135 -9.25 7.13 -0.67
N MET A 136 -10.02 7.41 0.38
CA MET A 136 -11.43 7.83 0.26
C MET A 136 -11.58 9.15 -0.49
N GLU A 137 -10.75 10.14 -0.17
CA GLU A 137 -10.73 11.44 -0.86
C GLU A 137 -10.47 11.27 -2.36
N ILE A 138 -9.44 10.51 -2.73
CA ILE A 138 -9.06 10.27 -4.12
C ILE A 138 -10.17 9.52 -4.88
N THR A 139 -10.72 8.46 -4.28
CA THR A 139 -11.76 7.62 -4.89
C THR A 139 -13.17 8.22 -4.76
N LYS A 140 -13.31 9.34 -4.05
CA LYS A 140 -14.61 9.96 -3.70
C LYS A 140 -15.55 9.02 -2.93
N ALA A 141 -15.00 8.04 -2.23
CA ALA A 141 -15.78 7.11 -1.43
C ALA A 141 -16.41 7.85 -0.22
N PRO A 142 -17.74 7.83 -0.05
CA PRO A 142 -18.38 8.52 1.06
C PRO A 142 -18.20 7.79 2.41
N LYS A 143 -17.88 6.50 2.38
CA LYS A 143 -17.73 5.65 3.56
C LYS A 143 -16.48 4.81 3.49
N GLY A 144 -15.79 4.66 4.63
CA GLY A 144 -14.65 3.79 4.83
C GLY A 144 -14.93 2.69 5.85
N TYR A 145 -14.38 1.50 5.62
CA TYR A 145 -14.40 0.40 6.57
C TYR A 145 -12.99 -0.11 6.81
N ILE A 146 -12.64 -0.37 8.06
CA ILE A 146 -11.40 -1.04 8.42
C ILE A 146 -11.76 -2.46 8.87
N ALA A 147 -11.59 -3.41 7.97
CA ALA A 147 -12.02 -4.79 8.14
C ALA A 147 -10.91 -5.62 8.83
N ILE A 148 -11.16 -6.04 10.07
CA ILE A 148 -10.18 -6.74 10.92
C ILE A 148 -10.82 -7.92 11.66
N LYS A 149 -10.04 -8.98 11.93
CA LYS A 149 -10.49 -10.11 12.76
C LYS A 149 -10.52 -9.73 14.25
N PRO A 150 -11.60 -10.01 14.99
CA PRO A 150 -11.77 -9.58 16.38
C PRO A 150 -10.79 -10.22 17.37
N LYS A 151 -10.11 -11.30 17.00
CA LYS A 151 -9.08 -11.94 17.82
C LYS A 151 -7.88 -11.04 18.10
N HIS A 152 -7.60 -10.08 17.25
CA HIS A 152 -6.54 -9.09 17.40
C HIS A 152 -6.98 -7.92 18.29
N LYS A 153 -7.31 -8.23 19.55
CA LYS A 153 -7.98 -7.31 20.50
C LYS A 153 -7.27 -5.97 20.65
N LYS A 154 -5.93 -5.97 20.77
CA LYS A 154 -5.16 -4.73 20.93
C LYS A 154 -5.27 -3.85 19.67
N ALA A 155 -5.07 -4.40 18.49
CA ALA A 155 -5.22 -3.69 17.23
C ALA A 155 -6.64 -3.11 17.06
N VAL A 156 -7.68 -3.88 17.40
CA VAL A 156 -9.08 -3.40 17.37
C VAL A 156 -9.29 -2.21 18.30
N ILE A 157 -8.73 -2.25 19.51
CA ILE A 157 -8.83 -1.14 20.47
C ILE A 157 -8.15 0.12 19.93
N GLU A 158 -6.94 -0.01 19.37
CA GLU A 158 -6.20 1.13 18.82
C GLU A 158 -6.92 1.72 17.57
N LEU A 159 -7.51 0.88 16.73
CA LEU A 159 -8.34 1.35 15.60
C LEU A 159 -9.59 2.10 16.07
N ILE A 160 -10.31 1.58 17.06
CA ILE A 160 -11.49 2.27 17.62
C ILE A 160 -11.09 3.64 18.19
N LYS A 161 -9.95 3.74 18.87
CA LYS A 161 -9.44 5.02 19.36
C LYS A 161 -9.09 5.98 18.23
N ALA A 162 -8.41 5.47 17.20
CA ALA A 162 -7.99 6.28 16.05
C ALA A 162 -9.17 6.78 15.21
N CYS A 163 -10.26 5.99 15.10
CA CYS A 163 -11.47 6.35 14.36
C CYS A 163 -12.47 7.18 15.18
N ARG A 164 -12.19 7.50 16.44
CA ARG A 164 -13.17 8.11 17.35
C ARG A 164 -13.80 9.42 16.85
N ASN A 165 -13.05 10.19 16.08
CA ASN A 165 -13.48 11.48 15.53
C ASN A 165 -13.75 11.42 14.01
N GLU A 166 -13.89 10.23 13.45
CA GLU A 166 -14.11 10.03 12.02
C GLU A 166 -15.53 9.51 11.81
N ASP A 167 -16.46 10.39 11.45
CA ASP A 167 -17.88 10.05 11.30
C ASP A 167 -18.17 9.09 10.12
N ASN A 168 -17.24 9.01 9.17
CA ASN A 168 -17.38 8.23 7.94
C ASN A 168 -16.45 7.01 7.83
N ILE A 169 -15.75 6.64 8.92
CA ILE A 169 -14.88 5.46 8.97
C ILE A 169 -15.27 4.56 10.14
N ASP A 170 -15.63 3.31 9.84
CA ASP A 170 -15.99 2.32 10.84
C ASP A 170 -15.01 1.15 10.90
N VAL A 171 -14.82 0.61 12.10
CA VAL A 171 -14.08 -0.65 12.30
C VAL A 171 -15.05 -1.82 12.14
N PHE A 172 -14.88 -2.60 11.06
CA PHE A 172 -15.71 -3.76 10.76
C PHE A 172 -15.05 -5.05 11.26
N ARG A 173 -15.79 -5.85 12.02
CA ARG A 173 -15.31 -7.12 12.58
C ARG A 173 -15.61 -8.25 11.62
N LEU A 174 -14.56 -8.74 10.94
CA LEU A 174 -14.65 -9.91 10.08
C LEU A 174 -14.81 -11.20 10.90
N PRO A 175 -15.47 -12.24 10.35
CA PRO A 175 -15.47 -13.56 10.98
C PRO A 175 -14.03 -14.12 11.08
N ASP A 176 -13.74 -14.84 12.17
CA ASP A 176 -12.43 -15.50 12.33
C ASP A 176 -12.39 -16.81 11.55
N MET A 177 -12.32 -16.69 10.25
CA MET A 177 -12.25 -17.79 9.29
C MET A 177 -11.11 -17.59 8.31
N TYR A 178 -10.78 -18.63 7.55
CA TYR A 178 -9.93 -18.57 6.36
C TYR A 178 -10.79 -18.81 5.11
N PRO A 179 -10.68 -17.97 4.08
CA PRO A 179 -9.77 -16.84 3.86
C PRO A 179 -10.48 -15.47 4.05
N ALA A 180 -10.74 -15.04 5.30
CA ALA A 180 -11.46 -13.79 5.59
C ALA A 180 -10.86 -12.54 4.91
N GLY A 181 -9.58 -12.58 4.50
CA GLY A 181 -8.89 -11.51 3.76
C GLY A 181 -9.03 -11.57 2.24
N ASP A 182 -9.72 -12.56 1.70
CA ASP A 182 -10.06 -12.59 0.28
C ASP A 182 -11.02 -11.44 -0.05
N GLU A 183 -10.78 -10.71 -1.16
CA GLU A 183 -11.56 -9.53 -1.51
C GLU A 183 -13.05 -9.85 -1.72
N ARG A 184 -13.39 -11.04 -2.23
CA ARG A 184 -14.78 -11.47 -2.43
C ARG A 184 -15.47 -11.72 -1.08
N VAL A 185 -14.75 -12.32 -0.14
CA VAL A 185 -15.23 -12.53 1.23
C VAL A 185 -15.44 -11.18 1.93
N ILE A 186 -14.49 -10.26 1.81
CA ILE A 186 -14.59 -8.92 2.39
C ILE A 186 -15.80 -8.17 1.84
N VAL A 187 -16.02 -8.17 0.52
CA VAL A 187 -17.19 -7.52 -0.11
C VAL A 187 -18.48 -8.14 0.41
N ARG A 188 -18.56 -9.46 0.47
CA ARG A 188 -19.74 -10.15 1.02
C ARG A 188 -20.02 -9.78 2.47
N GLU A 189 -18.99 -9.78 3.32
CA GLU A 189 -19.16 -9.50 4.75
C GLU A 189 -19.50 -8.02 5.02
N VAL A 190 -18.84 -7.09 4.31
CA VAL A 190 -18.97 -5.65 4.56
C VAL A 190 -20.19 -5.07 3.85
N MET A 191 -20.47 -5.50 2.61
CA MET A 191 -21.52 -4.92 1.76
C MET A 191 -22.73 -5.82 1.60
N GLY A 192 -22.65 -7.10 1.97
CA GLY A 192 -23.72 -8.08 1.73
C GLY A 192 -23.87 -8.49 0.25
N ILE A 193 -22.85 -8.24 -0.58
CA ILE A 193 -22.88 -8.51 -2.03
C ILE A 193 -21.97 -9.70 -2.34
N GLU A 194 -22.49 -10.69 -3.05
CA GLU A 194 -21.70 -11.79 -3.58
C GLU A 194 -21.19 -11.45 -4.97
N LEU A 195 -19.85 -11.49 -5.15
CA LEU A 195 -19.22 -11.26 -6.44
C LEU A 195 -19.22 -12.54 -7.27
N GLU A 196 -19.62 -12.44 -8.53
CA GLU A 196 -19.50 -13.52 -9.51
C GLU A 196 -18.06 -13.92 -9.78
N PRO A 197 -17.79 -15.15 -10.25
CA PRO A 197 -16.44 -15.55 -10.63
C PRO A 197 -15.81 -14.61 -11.67
N GLY A 198 -14.64 -14.03 -11.32
CA GLY A 198 -13.93 -13.05 -12.15
C GLY A 198 -14.44 -11.61 -12.05
N GLN A 199 -15.50 -11.35 -11.31
CA GLN A 199 -15.98 -10.00 -11.05
C GLN A 199 -15.05 -9.28 -10.07
N LEU A 200 -14.72 -8.00 -10.38
CA LEU A 200 -13.86 -7.17 -9.55
C LEU A 200 -14.68 -6.36 -8.53
N PRO A 201 -14.15 -6.11 -7.32
CA PRO A 201 -14.83 -5.28 -6.31
C PRO A 201 -15.27 -3.91 -6.81
N GLY A 202 -14.51 -3.27 -7.68
CA GLY A 202 -14.85 -1.97 -8.28
C GLY A 202 -16.18 -1.94 -9.03
N THR A 203 -16.63 -3.06 -9.58
CA THR A 203 -17.91 -3.13 -10.31
C THR A 203 -19.13 -3.01 -9.41
N VAL A 204 -18.95 -3.25 -8.11
CA VAL A 204 -19.99 -3.10 -7.08
C VAL A 204 -19.74 -1.88 -6.16
N GLY A 205 -18.83 -0.99 -6.55
CA GLY A 205 -18.51 0.21 -5.80
C GLY A 205 -17.59 -0.02 -4.60
N ALA A 206 -16.80 -1.10 -4.57
CA ALA A 206 -15.82 -1.35 -3.53
C ALA A 206 -14.40 -1.09 -4.03
N CYS A 207 -13.61 -0.32 -3.27
CA CYS A 207 -12.16 -0.26 -3.45
C CYS A 207 -11.49 -0.82 -2.18
N ILE A 208 -10.60 -1.79 -2.34
CA ILE A 208 -10.01 -2.53 -1.22
C ILE A 208 -8.50 -2.45 -1.29
N ASP A 209 -7.84 -2.01 -0.21
CA ASP A 209 -6.39 -2.03 -0.11
C ASP A 209 -5.92 -2.62 1.23
N ASN A 210 -4.72 -3.23 1.21
CA ASN A 210 -4.08 -3.79 2.38
C ASN A 210 -3.59 -2.69 3.34
N ALA A 211 -3.51 -3.00 4.63
CA ALA A 211 -3.06 -2.06 5.68
C ALA A 211 -1.68 -1.46 5.39
N GLU A 212 -0.70 -2.23 4.93
CA GLU A 212 0.63 -1.72 4.57
C GLU A 212 0.57 -0.76 3.38
N THR A 213 -0.28 -1.05 2.38
CA THR A 213 -0.50 -0.13 1.25
C THR A 213 -1.00 1.23 1.72
N LEU A 214 -1.96 1.24 2.64
CA LEU A 214 -2.53 2.47 3.21
C LEU A 214 -1.52 3.26 4.04
N LYS A 215 -0.67 2.58 4.81
CA LYS A 215 0.48 3.22 5.44
C LYS A 215 1.39 3.89 4.41
N ASN A 216 1.73 3.19 3.33
CA ASN A 216 2.60 3.73 2.28
C ASN A 216 1.94 4.92 1.55
N ILE A 217 0.62 4.93 1.41
CA ILE A 217 -0.13 6.10 0.92
C ILE A 217 0.08 7.31 1.84
N ALA A 218 -0.13 7.14 3.15
CA ALA A 218 0.07 8.21 4.13
C ALA A 218 1.52 8.73 4.10
N LEU A 219 2.52 7.85 4.10
CA LEU A 219 3.93 8.23 4.05
C LEU A 219 4.31 8.95 2.75
N ALA A 220 3.75 8.52 1.61
CA ALA A 220 4.00 9.17 0.32
C ALA A 220 3.49 10.60 0.29
N ILE A 221 2.32 10.85 0.87
CA ILE A 221 1.66 12.17 0.87
C ILE A 221 2.26 13.09 1.95
N GLU A 222 2.38 12.60 3.18
CA GLU A 222 2.76 13.43 4.34
C GLU A 222 4.26 13.67 4.42
N GLU A 223 5.06 12.64 4.15
CA GLU A 223 6.51 12.68 4.32
C GLU A 223 7.27 12.71 2.98
N ARG A 224 6.56 12.55 1.86
CA ARG A 224 7.17 12.41 0.52
C ARG A 224 8.12 11.21 0.46
N LYS A 225 7.78 10.16 1.18
CA LYS A 225 8.61 8.97 1.35
C LYS A 225 8.32 7.96 0.25
N PRO A 226 9.33 7.58 -0.57
CA PRO A 226 9.16 6.50 -1.53
C PRO A 226 9.01 5.15 -0.84
N VAL A 227 8.34 4.22 -1.52
CA VAL A 227 8.13 2.86 -0.99
C VAL A 227 9.46 2.13 -0.90
N ASP A 228 9.74 1.58 0.28
CA ASP A 228 10.91 0.75 0.53
C ASP A 228 10.58 -0.73 0.26
N ARG A 229 10.87 -1.17 -0.96
CA ARG A 229 10.71 -2.57 -1.37
C ARG A 229 12.06 -3.16 -1.76
N LYS A 230 12.41 -4.26 -1.12
CA LYS A 230 13.70 -4.91 -1.33
C LYS A 230 13.59 -6.43 -1.28
N SER A 231 14.46 -7.07 -2.03
CA SER A 231 14.82 -8.47 -1.82
C SER A 231 16.28 -8.49 -1.36
N VAL A 232 16.52 -9.15 -0.24
CA VAL A 232 17.88 -9.35 0.27
C VAL A 232 18.35 -10.73 -0.20
N VAL A 233 19.46 -10.78 -0.87
CA VAL A 233 20.09 -12.01 -1.38
C VAL A 233 21.35 -12.29 -0.59
#